data_6c0f47f11f3c0aad2ec91aa0eb534804
#
_entry.id   6c0f47f11f3c0aad2ec91aa0eb534804
#
_cell.length_a   1.000
_cell.length_b   1.000
_cell.length_c   1.000
_cell.angle_alpha   90.00
_cell.angle_beta   90.00
_cell.angle_gamma   90.00
#
_symmetry.space_group_name_H-M   'P 1'
#
loop_
_entity.id
_entity.type
_entity.pdbx_description
1 polymer ?
#
loop_
_entity_poly.entity_id
_entity_poly.type
_entity_poly.pdbx_seq_one_letter_code
_entity_poly.pdbx_strand_id
1 'polypeptide(L)'
;MRGKQPLPPSRFIRCGLGPSALRGQCQDAPVRDAATNLQLSTFNLQHHPVFTGIVVETGTVERIKPTAKSIEITIRGRKAMRGLKLGDSLAINGCCLTVVKLATRGRDRLAQFDLLQESWKRTNLQFAKPGSLVNLEPSLRASGELGGHFVTGHVDGLGKITKWERMGQDHVLDIEASKDVRRYIVFKGSVAVDGISLTVAAVTKKGFRIWIIPHTFEVTALRERKVGDYVNLEADILGKYVEKFLSARAAG
;
A
#
# COMPACT_ATOMS: atom_id res chain seq x y z
N MET A 1 0.02 10.90 -53.02
CA MET A 1 -1.39 11.30 -53.14
C MET A 1 -2.27 10.08 -53.15
N ARG A 2 -2.92 9.74 -52.08
CA ARG A 2 -4.05 8.79 -52.01
C ARG A 2 -5.03 9.34 -51.01
N GLY A 3 -6.25 9.63 -51.51
CA GLY A 3 -7.29 10.39 -50.83
C GLY A 3 -7.93 9.62 -49.68
N LYS A 4 -8.31 10.36 -48.66
CA LYS A 4 -9.16 9.91 -47.56
C LYS A 4 -10.62 9.96 -48.00
N GLN A 5 -11.35 8.85 -47.90
CA GLN A 5 -12.81 8.82 -48.02
C GLN A 5 -13.45 9.16 -46.69
N PRO A 6 -14.57 9.87 -46.68
CA PRO A 6 -15.32 10.22 -45.47
C PRO A 6 -16.31 9.14 -45.09
N LEU A 7 -16.55 8.96 -43.79
CA LEU A 7 -17.51 8.06 -43.16
C LEU A 7 -18.95 8.58 -43.34
N PRO A 8 -19.96 7.70 -43.49
CA PRO A 8 -21.36 8.09 -43.65
C PRO A 8 -22.02 8.49 -42.31
N PRO A 9 -23.07 9.35 -42.36
CA PRO A 9 -23.75 9.86 -41.17
C PRO A 9 -24.70 8.84 -40.53
N SER A 10 -24.77 8.85 -39.21
CA SER A 10 -25.67 8.05 -38.39
C SER A 10 -27.14 8.47 -38.58
N ARG A 11 -28.00 7.52 -38.86
CA ARG A 11 -29.46 7.68 -38.95
C ARG A 11 -30.06 7.77 -37.54
N PHE A 12 -30.66 8.90 -37.23
CA PHE A 12 -31.62 9.04 -36.13
C PHE A 12 -32.98 8.50 -36.54
N ILE A 13 -33.46 7.50 -35.78
CA ILE A 13 -34.84 7.01 -35.91
C ILE A 13 -35.73 7.94 -35.04
N ARG A 14 -36.59 8.72 -35.68
CA ARG A 14 -37.70 9.45 -35.05
C ARG A 14 -38.89 8.48 -34.92
N CYS A 15 -39.28 8.14 -33.68
CA CYS A 15 -40.62 7.62 -33.42
C CYS A 15 -41.60 8.76 -33.24
N GLY A 16 -42.48 8.98 -34.25
CA GLY A 16 -43.64 9.85 -34.12
C GLY A 16 -44.80 9.06 -33.50
N LEU A 17 -45.37 9.60 -32.45
CA LEU A 17 -46.70 9.16 -31.95
C LEU A 17 -47.61 10.40 -31.97
N GLY A 18 -48.65 10.31 -32.80
CA GLY A 18 -49.73 11.27 -32.91
C GLY A 18 -50.79 11.08 -31.82
N PRO A 19 -51.62 12.08 -31.54
CA PRO A 19 -52.58 12.06 -30.45
C PRO A 19 -53.97 11.60 -30.92
N SER A 20 -54.52 10.54 -30.29
CA SER A 20 -55.97 10.38 -30.18
C SER A 20 -56.40 9.43 -29.07
N ALA A 21 -57.14 10.01 -28.16
CA ALA A 21 -58.30 9.47 -27.43
C ALA A 21 -58.25 8.07 -26.81
N LEU A 22 -58.28 8.03 -25.47
CA LEU A 22 -59.31 7.28 -24.73
C LEU A 22 -59.31 7.69 -23.27
N ARG A 23 -60.44 8.31 -22.83
CA ARG A 23 -60.73 8.57 -21.40
C ARG A 23 -61.10 7.23 -20.78
N GLY A 24 -60.32 6.73 -19.85
CA GLY A 24 -60.62 5.58 -18.99
C GLY A 24 -60.40 5.97 -17.55
N GLN A 25 -61.41 5.83 -16.76
CA GLN A 25 -61.49 6.15 -15.33
C GLN A 25 -60.38 5.46 -14.54
N CYS A 26 -59.49 6.24 -13.92
CA CYS A 26 -58.60 5.74 -12.86
C CYS A 26 -59.36 5.86 -11.55
N GLN A 27 -59.74 4.72 -10.97
CA GLN A 27 -60.16 4.58 -9.58
C GLN A 27 -58.94 4.75 -8.69
N ASP A 28 -59.06 5.61 -7.69
CA ASP A 28 -58.07 5.90 -6.67
C ASP A 28 -57.77 4.64 -5.86
N ALA A 29 -56.61 4.06 -6.06
CA ALA A 29 -56.06 3.05 -5.14
C ALA A 29 -55.28 3.78 -4.04
N PRO A 30 -55.45 3.39 -2.76
CA PRO A 30 -54.76 4.05 -1.66
C PRO A 30 -53.23 3.83 -1.78
N VAL A 31 -52.51 4.94 -1.82
CA VAL A 31 -51.04 4.94 -1.67
C VAL A 31 -50.73 4.43 -0.26
N ARG A 32 -50.29 3.19 -0.15
CA ARG A 32 -49.69 2.68 1.08
C ARG A 32 -48.29 3.29 1.20
N ASP A 33 -48.17 4.22 2.13
CA ASP A 33 -46.88 4.67 2.63
C ASP A 33 -46.10 3.47 3.20
N ALA A 34 -45.34 2.80 2.36
CA ALA A 34 -44.30 1.91 2.81
C ALA A 34 -43.06 2.79 3.12
N ALA A 35 -43.11 3.43 4.30
CA ALA A 35 -41.89 3.94 4.93
C ALA A 35 -41.02 2.72 5.23
N THR A 36 -40.31 2.25 4.21
CA THR A 36 -39.24 1.27 4.38
C THR A 36 -38.15 1.98 5.17
N ASN A 37 -38.10 1.67 6.48
CA ASN A 37 -36.91 1.94 7.28
C ASN A 37 -35.73 1.27 6.62
N LEU A 38 -35.09 1.99 5.71
CA LEU A 38 -33.74 1.67 5.26
C LEU A 38 -32.85 1.93 6.48
N GLN A 39 -32.71 0.92 7.33
CA GLN A 39 -31.57 0.87 8.22
C GLN A 39 -30.34 0.87 7.27
N LEU A 40 -29.76 2.04 7.13
CA LEU A 40 -28.38 2.17 6.65
C LEU A 40 -27.55 1.37 7.65
N SER A 41 -27.41 0.06 7.39
CA SER A 41 -26.31 -0.69 7.94
C SER A 41 -25.09 0.14 7.55
N THR A 42 -24.40 0.67 8.54
CA THR A 42 -23.08 1.27 8.36
C THR A 42 -22.26 0.21 7.63
N PHE A 43 -22.19 0.34 6.32
CA PHE A 43 -21.20 -0.36 5.52
C PHE A 43 -19.89 0.07 6.15
N ASN A 44 -19.32 -0.82 6.92
CA ASN A 44 -17.96 -0.70 7.38
C ASN A 44 -17.11 -0.82 6.10
N LEU A 45 -16.94 0.32 5.40
CA LEU A 45 -16.01 0.44 4.31
C LEU A 45 -14.66 0.11 4.93
N GLN A 46 -14.24 -1.13 4.78
CA GLN A 46 -12.87 -1.51 5.05
C GLN A 46 -12.04 -0.69 4.07
N HIS A 47 -11.56 0.45 4.56
CA HIS A 47 -10.59 1.24 3.81
C HIS A 47 -9.36 0.36 3.63
N HIS A 48 -9.17 -0.16 2.42
CA HIS A 48 -7.89 -0.74 2.07
C HIS A 48 -6.91 0.42 1.90
N PRO A 49 -6.05 0.67 2.87
CA PRO A 49 -5.12 1.78 2.78
C PRO A 49 -4.16 1.50 1.63
N VAL A 50 -3.84 2.55 0.88
CA VAL A 50 -2.81 2.54 -0.16
C VAL A 50 -1.71 3.48 0.30
N PHE A 51 -0.47 3.13 0.04
CA PHE A 51 0.73 3.91 0.26
C PHE A 51 1.44 4.13 -1.08
N THR A 52 2.47 4.96 -1.07
CA THR A 52 3.23 5.30 -2.27
C THR A 52 4.65 4.75 -2.24
N GLY A 53 5.12 4.34 -1.08
CA GLY A 53 6.51 4.00 -0.83
C GLY A 53 7.42 5.22 -0.68
N ILE A 54 6.84 6.40 -0.43
CA ILE A 54 7.58 7.61 -0.12
C ILE A 54 7.58 7.81 1.40
N VAL A 55 8.71 7.50 2.02
CA VAL A 55 8.91 7.63 3.46
C VAL A 55 8.85 9.11 3.87
N VAL A 56 7.96 9.43 4.81
CA VAL A 56 7.77 10.80 5.30
C VAL A 56 8.79 11.16 6.38
N GLU A 57 9.11 10.19 7.24
CA GLU A 57 10.14 10.31 8.27
C GLU A 57 10.57 8.93 8.79
N THR A 58 11.68 8.90 9.52
CA THR A 58 12.00 7.76 10.39
C THR A 58 11.42 8.00 11.78
N GLY A 59 10.66 7.02 12.28
CA GLY A 59 10.24 6.95 13.67
C GLY A 59 11.17 6.05 14.49
N THR A 60 10.94 6.04 15.80
CA THR A 60 11.68 5.19 16.75
C THR A 60 10.72 4.22 17.43
N VAL A 61 11.10 2.96 17.52
CA VAL A 61 10.40 1.99 18.36
C VAL A 61 10.58 2.39 19.83
N GLU A 62 9.50 2.79 20.47
CA GLU A 62 9.51 3.21 21.87
C GLU A 62 9.37 2.01 22.81
N ARG A 63 8.50 1.07 22.45
CA ARG A 63 8.20 -0.09 23.29
C ARG A 63 7.66 -1.24 22.46
N ILE A 64 8.01 -2.46 22.84
CA ILE A 64 7.43 -3.70 22.36
C ILE A 64 6.97 -4.50 23.56
N LYS A 65 5.72 -4.96 23.55
CA LYS A 65 5.13 -5.75 24.64
C LYS A 65 4.38 -6.95 24.06
N PRO A 66 4.91 -8.15 24.17
CA PRO A 66 4.17 -9.37 23.87
C PRO A 66 2.95 -9.50 24.79
N THR A 67 1.81 -9.88 24.22
CA THR A 67 0.59 -10.22 24.96
C THR A 67 0.21 -11.68 24.65
N ALA A 68 -0.82 -12.21 25.29
CA ALA A 68 -1.28 -13.58 25.03
C ALA A 68 -1.82 -13.77 23.59
N LYS A 69 -2.28 -12.69 22.94
CA LYS A 69 -2.95 -12.75 21.62
C LYS A 69 -2.21 -12.01 20.51
N SER A 70 -1.41 -10.99 20.84
CA SER A 70 -0.79 -10.08 19.88
C SER A 70 0.54 -9.55 20.41
N ILE A 71 1.22 -8.76 19.60
CA ILE A 71 2.38 -7.96 20.02
C ILE A 71 1.98 -6.48 19.94
N GLU A 72 1.95 -5.81 21.08
CA GLU A 72 1.80 -4.36 21.15
C GLU A 72 3.13 -3.69 20.80
N ILE A 73 3.15 -2.87 19.77
CA ILE A 73 4.30 -2.02 19.44
C ILE A 73 3.90 -0.54 19.55
N THR A 74 4.74 0.25 20.20
CA THR A 74 4.56 1.70 20.27
C THR A 74 5.67 2.38 19.51
N ILE A 75 5.30 3.25 18.59
CA ILE A 75 6.22 4.00 17.72
C ILE A 75 6.13 5.47 18.07
N ARG A 76 7.27 6.14 18.14
CA ARG A 76 7.41 7.58 18.30
C ARG A 76 7.76 8.21 16.95
N GLY A 77 7.04 9.29 16.60
CA GLY A 77 7.27 10.06 15.38
C GLY A 77 6.67 11.46 15.49
N ARG A 78 6.77 12.24 14.42
CA ARG A 78 6.29 13.63 14.36
C ARG A 78 5.49 13.92 13.09
N LYS A 79 6.17 13.98 11.94
CA LYS A 79 5.57 14.40 10.64
C LYS A 79 4.54 13.40 10.15
N ALA A 80 4.91 12.13 10.07
CA ALA A 80 4.04 11.04 9.59
C ALA A 80 2.81 10.81 10.49
N MET A 81 2.88 11.26 11.73
CA MET A 81 1.79 11.12 12.70
C MET A 81 0.92 12.38 12.83
N ARG A 82 1.18 13.44 12.03
CA ARG A 82 0.38 14.66 12.08
C ARG A 82 -1.02 14.39 11.52
N GLY A 83 -2.05 14.64 12.32
CA GLY A 83 -3.44 14.41 11.95
C GLY A 83 -3.89 12.95 12.00
N LEU A 84 -3.03 12.01 12.42
CA LEU A 84 -3.35 10.61 12.60
C LEU A 84 -4.41 10.43 13.70
N LYS A 85 -5.41 9.57 13.45
CA LYS A 85 -6.53 9.27 14.33
C LYS A 85 -6.53 7.78 14.69
N LEU A 86 -7.32 7.42 15.69
CA LEU A 86 -7.61 6.00 15.97
C LEU A 86 -8.30 5.37 14.76
N GLY A 87 -7.88 4.16 14.41
CA GLY A 87 -8.37 3.44 13.25
C GLY A 87 -7.67 3.78 11.93
N ASP A 88 -6.87 4.85 11.87
CA ASP A 88 -6.06 5.16 10.68
C ASP A 88 -4.96 4.11 10.48
N SER A 89 -4.51 3.98 9.24
CA SER A 89 -3.38 3.12 8.88
C SER A 89 -2.09 3.91 8.75
N LEU A 90 -1.02 3.33 9.26
CA LEU A 90 0.36 3.81 9.12
C LEU A 90 1.23 2.65 8.66
N ALA A 91 2.01 2.85 7.60
CA ALA A 91 3.03 1.88 7.20
C ALA A 91 4.27 2.04 8.09
N ILE A 92 4.71 0.95 8.70
CA ILE A 92 5.92 0.87 9.53
C ILE A 92 6.88 -0.13 8.87
N ASN A 93 7.99 0.34 8.35
CA ASN A 93 8.86 -0.43 7.45
C ASN A 93 8.04 -1.13 6.35
N GLY A 94 7.05 -0.45 5.77
CA GLY A 94 6.18 -1.00 4.73
C GLY A 94 5.12 -1.98 5.23
N CYS A 95 5.03 -2.26 6.52
CA CYS A 95 3.95 -3.05 7.09
C CYS A 95 2.80 -2.13 7.48
N CYS A 96 1.62 -2.31 6.87
CA CYS A 96 0.41 -1.56 7.19
C CYS A 96 -0.12 -1.99 8.56
N LEU A 97 -0.19 -1.04 9.50
CA LEU A 97 -0.70 -1.25 10.84
C LEU A 97 -1.77 -0.24 11.20
N THR A 98 -2.81 -0.69 11.91
CA THR A 98 -3.92 0.15 12.37
C THR A 98 -3.60 0.75 13.73
N VAL A 99 -3.79 2.05 13.85
CA VAL A 99 -3.58 2.79 15.10
C VAL A 99 -4.67 2.42 16.12
N VAL A 100 -4.25 1.86 17.25
CA VAL A 100 -5.18 1.49 18.35
C VAL A 100 -5.11 2.43 19.54
N LYS A 101 -4.01 3.19 19.69
CA LYS A 101 -3.87 4.20 20.75
C LYS A 101 -2.96 5.32 20.30
N LEU A 102 -3.27 6.54 20.71
CA LEU A 102 -2.44 7.72 20.47
C LEU A 102 -2.16 8.44 21.79
N ALA A 103 -0.96 8.98 21.90
CA ALA A 103 -0.55 9.86 22.99
C ALA A 103 0.41 10.94 22.45
N THR A 104 0.59 11.99 23.22
CA THR A 104 1.55 13.08 22.91
C THR A 104 2.54 13.20 24.06
N ARG A 105 3.82 13.36 23.72
CA ARG A 105 4.89 13.62 24.69
C ARG A 105 5.78 14.76 24.18
N GLY A 106 5.53 15.95 24.70
CA GLY A 106 6.17 17.17 24.20
C GLY A 106 5.83 17.44 22.73
N ARG A 107 6.84 17.46 21.86
CA ARG A 107 6.67 17.64 20.41
C ARG A 107 6.45 16.33 19.65
N ASP A 108 6.65 15.18 20.32
CA ASP A 108 6.53 13.86 19.71
C ASP A 108 5.12 13.30 19.90
N ARG A 109 4.70 12.48 18.96
CA ARG A 109 3.49 11.67 19.05
C ARG A 109 3.89 10.20 19.21
N LEU A 110 3.11 9.49 19.99
CA LEU A 110 3.23 8.05 20.22
C LEU A 110 1.98 7.39 19.64
N ALA A 111 2.17 6.44 18.75
CA ALA A 111 1.10 5.60 18.23
C ALA A 111 1.37 4.15 18.62
N GLN A 112 0.34 3.48 19.16
CA GLN A 112 0.39 2.05 19.49
C GLN A 112 -0.38 1.27 18.43
N PHE A 113 0.14 0.09 18.11
CA PHE A 113 -0.38 -0.86 17.15
C PHE A 113 -0.39 -2.26 17.78
N ASP A 114 -1.39 -3.05 17.41
CA ASP A 114 -1.49 -4.45 17.81
C ASP A 114 -1.23 -5.34 16.60
N LEU A 115 -0.09 -6.04 16.60
CA LEU A 115 0.30 -6.93 15.53
C LEU A 115 -0.15 -8.36 15.82
N LEU A 116 -0.75 -8.99 14.82
CA LEU A 116 -0.98 -10.43 14.85
C LEU A 116 0.37 -11.16 14.83
N GLN A 117 0.41 -12.35 15.41
CA GLN A 117 1.60 -13.21 15.43
C GLN A 117 2.14 -13.49 14.02
N GLU A 118 1.25 -13.63 13.03
CA GLU A 118 1.65 -13.82 11.64
C GLU A 118 2.40 -12.61 11.10
N SER A 119 1.83 -11.41 11.23
CA SER A 119 2.45 -10.16 10.77
C SER A 119 3.80 -9.92 11.46
N TRP A 120 3.88 -10.22 12.75
CA TRP A 120 5.13 -10.15 13.50
C TRP A 120 6.21 -11.07 12.90
N LYS A 121 5.91 -12.36 12.70
CA LYS A 121 6.86 -13.35 12.18
C LYS A 121 7.24 -13.14 10.72
N ARG A 122 6.36 -12.52 9.92
CA ARG A 122 6.59 -12.29 8.49
C ARG A 122 7.32 -10.99 8.18
N THR A 123 7.50 -10.12 9.16
CA THR A 123 8.14 -8.81 8.97
C THR A 123 9.42 -8.68 9.79
N ASN A 124 10.27 -7.74 9.39
CA ASN A 124 11.48 -7.44 10.13
C ASN A 124 11.22 -6.73 11.47
N LEU A 125 9.96 -6.43 11.78
CA LEU A 125 9.58 -5.91 13.07
C LEU A 125 9.91 -6.89 14.21
N GLN A 126 9.96 -8.19 13.93
CA GLN A 126 10.39 -9.22 14.89
C GLN A 126 11.83 -9.03 15.41
N PHE A 127 12.68 -8.35 14.63
CA PHE A 127 14.07 -8.05 15.03
C PHE A 127 14.21 -6.66 15.66
N ALA A 128 13.11 -5.87 15.68
CA ALA A 128 13.13 -4.55 16.26
C ALA A 128 13.23 -4.62 17.79
N LYS A 129 13.86 -3.60 18.36
CA LYS A 129 13.98 -3.39 19.81
C LYS A 129 13.73 -1.91 20.13
N PRO A 130 13.43 -1.57 21.37
CA PRO A 130 13.37 -0.16 21.78
C PRO A 130 14.63 0.59 21.31
N GLY A 131 14.41 1.75 20.68
CA GLY A 131 15.47 2.55 20.04
C GLY A 131 15.67 2.27 18.55
N SER A 132 15.19 1.14 17.99
CA SER A 132 15.31 0.86 16.54
C SER A 132 14.62 1.91 15.71
N LEU A 133 15.24 2.35 14.60
CA LEU A 133 14.61 3.21 13.60
C LEU A 133 13.70 2.40 12.67
N VAL A 134 12.57 2.98 12.32
CA VAL A 134 11.61 2.44 11.36
C VAL A 134 11.14 3.53 10.40
N ASN A 135 10.92 3.17 9.14
CA ASN A 135 10.33 4.05 8.14
C ASN A 135 8.85 4.24 8.41
N LEU A 136 8.35 5.46 8.29
CA LEU A 136 6.95 5.80 8.50
C LEU A 136 6.37 6.48 7.28
N GLU A 137 5.21 5.97 6.83
CA GLU A 137 4.38 6.57 5.80
C GLU A 137 2.91 6.48 6.20
N PRO A 138 2.16 7.61 6.30
CA PRO A 138 0.72 7.59 6.49
C PRO A 138 0.05 7.14 5.18
N SER A 139 -1.15 6.54 5.29
CA SER A 139 -1.92 6.15 4.12
C SER A 139 -2.16 7.33 3.17
N LEU A 140 -2.10 7.05 1.86
CA LEU A 140 -2.35 8.02 0.80
C LEU A 140 -3.78 8.58 0.92
N ARG A 141 -3.92 9.89 0.93
CA ARG A 141 -5.22 10.56 0.89
C ARG A 141 -5.73 10.64 -0.56
N ALA A 142 -7.04 10.70 -0.75
CA ALA A 142 -7.64 10.82 -2.08
C ALA A 142 -7.13 12.04 -2.91
N SER A 143 -6.68 13.09 -2.23
CA SER A 143 -6.07 14.28 -2.84
C SER A 143 -4.54 14.23 -2.89
N GLY A 144 -3.92 13.12 -2.49
CA GLY A 144 -2.47 12.98 -2.44
C GLY A 144 -1.87 12.57 -3.78
N GLU A 145 -0.57 12.77 -3.92
CA GLU A 145 0.20 12.41 -5.11
C GLU A 145 0.80 11.01 -4.98
N LEU A 146 0.76 10.22 -6.05
CA LEU A 146 1.43 8.93 -6.14
C LEU A 146 2.89 9.13 -6.59
N GLY A 147 3.77 9.50 -5.66
CA GLY A 147 5.17 9.80 -5.97
C GLY A 147 6.07 8.57 -6.22
N GLY A 148 5.62 7.37 -5.85
CA GLY A 148 6.34 6.10 -6.05
C GLY A 148 5.54 5.12 -6.91
N HIS A 149 5.09 4.02 -6.30
CA HIS A 149 4.18 3.05 -6.95
C HIS A 149 3.07 2.65 -5.97
N PHE A 150 2.14 1.79 -6.39
CA PHE A 150 1.10 1.28 -5.51
C PHE A 150 1.68 0.31 -4.48
N VAL A 151 1.76 0.75 -3.24
CA VAL A 151 2.20 -0.06 -2.09
C VAL A 151 0.99 -0.29 -1.19
N THR A 152 0.72 -1.56 -0.88
CA THR A 152 -0.45 -1.92 -0.06
C THR A 152 -0.11 -2.02 1.43
N GLY A 153 1.17 -2.13 1.74
CA GLY A 153 1.64 -2.39 3.11
C GLY A 153 1.50 -3.86 3.52
N HIS A 154 1.26 -4.73 2.56
CA HIS A 154 1.14 -6.18 2.77
C HIS A 154 2.45 -6.87 2.37
N VAL A 155 3.34 -6.98 3.34
CA VAL A 155 4.69 -7.55 3.15
C VAL A 155 4.60 -8.97 2.63
N ASP A 156 5.22 -9.24 1.48
CA ASP A 156 5.28 -10.58 0.87
C ASP A 156 6.27 -11.49 1.58
N GLY A 157 7.34 -10.92 2.11
CA GLY A 157 8.36 -11.66 2.83
C GLY A 157 9.57 -10.81 3.20
N LEU A 158 10.57 -11.48 3.75
CA LEU A 158 11.83 -10.88 4.14
C LEU A 158 12.87 -11.05 3.05
N GLY A 159 13.66 -9.99 2.81
CA GLY A 159 14.89 -10.03 2.05
C GLY A 159 16.10 -9.90 2.97
N LYS A 160 17.17 -10.66 2.70
CA LYS A 160 18.42 -10.55 3.43
C LYS A 160 19.39 -9.66 2.69
N ILE A 161 19.94 -8.66 3.36
CA ILE A 161 20.98 -7.79 2.79
C ILE A 161 22.26 -8.60 2.66
N THR A 162 22.75 -8.77 1.43
CA THR A 162 23.98 -9.51 1.14
C THR A 162 25.14 -8.61 0.75
N LYS A 163 24.83 -7.38 0.32
CA LYS A 163 25.80 -6.34 0.01
C LYS A 163 25.22 -4.99 0.43
N TRP A 164 26.04 -4.16 1.05
CA TRP A 164 25.72 -2.80 1.44
C TRP A 164 27.00 -1.98 1.41
N GLU A 165 27.23 -1.29 0.32
CA GLU A 165 28.49 -0.59 0.09
C GLU A 165 28.25 0.81 -0.49
N ARG A 166 29.05 1.77 -0.06
CA ARG A 166 29.10 3.09 -0.67
C ARG A 166 29.92 3.03 -1.96
N MET A 167 29.36 3.55 -3.05
CA MET A 167 30.02 3.66 -4.36
C MET A 167 29.90 5.10 -4.87
N GLY A 168 30.98 5.86 -4.74
CA GLY A 168 30.96 7.31 -4.98
C GLY A 168 30.10 8.01 -3.92
N GLN A 169 29.06 8.71 -4.37
CA GLN A 169 28.10 9.35 -3.47
C GLN A 169 26.89 8.46 -3.13
N ASP A 170 26.63 7.44 -3.93
CA ASP A 170 25.50 6.54 -3.79
C ASP A 170 25.84 5.29 -2.98
N HIS A 171 24.83 4.46 -2.67
CA HIS A 171 25.01 3.16 -2.04
C HIS A 171 24.43 2.06 -2.91
N VAL A 172 25.13 0.92 -2.96
CA VAL A 172 24.67 -0.31 -3.60
C VAL A 172 24.15 -1.25 -2.56
N LEU A 173 22.93 -1.72 -2.77
CA LEU A 173 22.21 -2.64 -1.89
C LEU A 173 21.84 -3.88 -2.70
N ASP A 174 22.44 -5.06 -2.35
CA ASP A 174 22.04 -6.35 -2.89
C ASP A 174 21.19 -7.08 -1.83
N ILE A 175 20.05 -7.56 -2.27
CA ILE A 175 19.08 -8.26 -1.42
C ILE A 175 18.84 -9.64 -1.98
N GLU A 176 19.03 -10.68 -1.16
CA GLU A 176 18.57 -12.03 -1.42
C GLU A 176 17.11 -12.15 -0.99
N ALA A 177 16.27 -12.72 -1.86
CA ALA A 177 14.84 -12.87 -1.63
C ALA A 177 14.36 -14.29 -1.99
N SER A 178 13.24 -14.72 -1.39
CA SER A 178 12.60 -15.99 -1.70
C SER A 178 12.17 -16.06 -3.17
N LYS A 179 11.98 -17.27 -3.69
CA LYS A 179 11.50 -17.48 -5.07
C LYS A 179 10.13 -16.81 -5.29
N ASP A 180 9.28 -16.82 -4.28
CA ASP A 180 7.92 -16.28 -4.34
C ASP A 180 7.90 -14.76 -4.52
N VAL A 181 8.85 -14.04 -3.92
CA VAL A 181 9.01 -12.60 -4.13
C VAL A 181 9.72 -12.31 -5.44
N ARG A 182 10.84 -13.03 -5.73
CA ARG A 182 11.66 -12.79 -6.91
C ARG A 182 10.94 -12.89 -8.24
N ARG A 183 9.92 -13.77 -8.34
CA ARG A 183 9.15 -13.97 -9.58
C ARG A 183 8.45 -12.69 -10.06
N TYR A 184 8.22 -11.73 -9.17
CA TYR A 184 7.62 -10.44 -9.50
C TYR A 184 8.67 -9.33 -9.69
N ILE A 185 9.95 -9.59 -9.38
CA ILE A 185 11.00 -8.60 -9.51
C ILE A 185 11.49 -8.55 -10.95
N VAL A 186 11.34 -7.40 -11.59
CA VAL A 186 11.76 -7.17 -12.97
C VAL A 186 12.79 -6.03 -13.05
N PHE A 187 13.72 -6.14 -13.99
CA PHE A 187 14.71 -5.09 -14.25
C PHE A 187 14.00 -3.77 -14.57
N LYS A 188 14.41 -2.67 -13.92
CA LYS A 188 13.79 -1.35 -13.99
C LYS A 188 12.35 -1.25 -13.48
N GLY A 189 11.81 -2.32 -12.90
CA GLY A 189 10.55 -2.27 -12.18
C GLY A 189 10.69 -1.71 -10.78
N SER A 190 9.56 -1.52 -10.10
CA SER A 190 9.48 -1.05 -8.72
C SER A 190 9.40 -2.21 -7.73
N VAL A 191 9.95 -2.00 -6.55
CA VAL A 191 9.81 -2.88 -5.39
C VAL A 191 9.79 -2.02 -4.13
N ALA A 192 8.96 -2.35 -3.16
CA ALA A 192 9.03 -1.70 -1.85
C ALA A 192 9.98 -2.49 -0.93
N VAL A 193 11.00 -1.79 -0.40
CA VAL A 193 11.97 -2.31 0.55
C VAL A 193 11.87 -1.50 1.85
N ASP A 194 11.49 -2.13 2.95
CA ASP A 194 11.14 -1.43 4.20
C ASP A 194 10.17 -0.25 3.94
N GLY A 195 9.22 -0.43 3.00
CA GLY A 195 8.24 0.58 2.59
C GLY A 195 8.79 1.69 1.70
N ILE A 196 10.02 1.59 1.22
CA ILE A 196 10.61 2.56 0.31
C ILE A 196 10.41 2.08 -1.13
N SER A 197 9.77 2.87 -1.98
CA SER A 197 9.64 2.61 -3.42
C SER A 197 11.00 2.76 -4.10
N LEU A 198 11.54 1.66 -4.62
CA LEU A 198 12.88 1.63 -5.19
C LEU A 198 12.89 0.96 -6.57
N THR A 199 13.77 1.43 -7.44
CA THR A 199 13.93 0.89 -8.78
C THR A 199 14.95 -0.25 -8.78
N VAL A 200 14.58 -1.39 -9.36
CA VAL A 200 15.47 -2.54 -9.53
C VAL A 200 16.54 -2.25 -10.59
N ALA A 201 17.80 -2.20 -10.18
CA ALA A 201 18.95 -1.93 -11.06
C ALA A 201 19.52 -3.20 -11.69
N ALA A 202 19.36 -4.35 -11.08
CA ALA A 202 19.73 -5.65 -11.65
C ALA A 202 18.93 -6.76 -10.96
N VAL A 203 18.64 -7.83 -11.70
CA VAL A 203 18.04 -9.07 -11.18
C VAL A 203 19.11 -10.16 -11.22
N THR A 204 19.23 -10.93 -10.15
CA THR A 204 20.21 -12.02 -10.01
C THR A 204 19.50 -13.36 -9.76
N LYS A 205 20.26 -14.48 -9.79
CA LYS A 205 19.72 -15.80 -9.49
C LYS A 205 19.14 -15.92 -8.08
N LYS A 206 19.61 -15.11 -7.10
CA LYS A 206 19.19 -15.20 -5.69
C LYS A 206 18.38 -13.99 -5.21
N GLY A 207 18.36 -12.88 -5.97
CA GLY A 207 17.74 -11.65 -5.54
C GLY A 207 17.86 -10.53 -6.56
N PHE A 208 18.11 -9.32 -6.07
CA PHE A 208 18.17 -8.13 -6.90
C PHE A 208 19.08 -7.06 -6.30
N ARG A 209 19.46 -6.09 -7.13
CA ARG A 209 20.27 -4.94 -6.75
C ARG A 209 19.50 -3.64 -6.90
N ILE A 210 19.73 -2.73 -5.97
CA ILE A 210 19.19 -1.38 -5.94
C ILE A 210 20.34 -0.39 -5.76
N TRP A 211 20.22 0.80 -6.33
CA TRP A 211 21.05 1.95 -6.03
C TRP A 211 20.28 2.93 -5.16
N ILE A 212 20.88 3.36 -4.06
CA ILE A 212 20.30 4.28 -3.09
C ILE A 212 21.06 5.60 -3.19
N ILE A 213 20.35 6.66 -3.55
CA ILE A 213 20.91 8.02 -3.60
C ILE A 213 21.12 8.54 -2.16
N PRO A 214 22.04 9.53 -1.96
CA PRO A 214 22.35 10.05 -0.63
C PRO A 214 21.11 10.50 0.16
N HIS A 215 20.20 11.21 -0.49
CA HIS A 215 18.97 11.68 0.17
C HIS A 215 18.17 10.51 0.76
N THR A 216 17.91 9.45 -0.02
CA THR A 216 17.15 8.28 0.46
C THR A 216 17.87 7.58 1.61
N PHE A 217 19.19 7.48 1.53
CA PHE A 217 20.00 6.92 2.62
C PHE A 217 19.83 7.72 3.92
N GLU A 218 19.92 9.05 3.84
CA GLU A 218 19.90 9.94 5.01
C GLU A 218 18.51 9.99 5.69
N VAL A 219 17.42 10.00 4.90
CA VAL A 219 16.06 10.21 5.45
C VAL A 219 15.35 8.92 5.83
N THR A 220 15.92 7.75 5.53
CA THR A 220 15.30 6.45 5.82
C THR A 220 16.06 5.63 6.86
N ALA A 221 15.42 4.60 7.41
CA ALA A 221 16.03 3.67 8.35
C ALA A 221 17.12 2.78 7.70
N LEU A 222 17.30 2.84 6.37
CA LEU A 222 18.37 2.12 5.67
C LEU A 222 19.77 2.51 6.18
N ARG A 223 19.95 3.75 6.66
CA ARG A 223 21.22 4.23 7.22
C ARG A 223 21.75 3.40 8.41
N GLU A 224 20.87 2.68 9.11
CA GLU A 224 21.25 1.80 10.22
C GLU A 224 21.40 0.33 9.82
N ARG A 225 21.03 -0.02 8.57
CA ARG A 225 21.13 -1.38 8.08
C ARG A 225 22.57 -1.76 7.75
N LYS A 226 22.84 -3.05 7.85
CA LYS A 226 24.14 -3.66 7.52
C LYS A 226 23.95 -5.00 6.81
N VAL A 227 25.01 -5.52 6.22
CA VAL A 227 25.02 -6.85 5.65
C VAL A 227 24.61 -7.88 6.71
N GLY A 228 23.70 -8.77 6.34
CA GLY A 228 23.11 -9.78 7.21
C GLY A 228 21.76 -9.38 7.79
N ASP A 229 21.39 -8.09 7.82
CA ASP A 229 20.09 -7.64 8.29
C ASP A 229 18.97 -8.04 7.31
N TYR A 230 17.75 -8.08 7.84
CA TYR A 230 16.54 -8.36 7.08
C TYR A 230 15.74 -7.10 6.83
N VAL A 231 15.19 -6.98 5.63
CA VAL A 231 14.27 -5.93 5.19
C VAL A 231 12.94 -6.53 4.76
N ASN A 232 11.86 -5.79 4.96
CA ASN A 232 10.55 -6.16 4.43
C ASN A 232 10.52 -5.95 2.91
N LEU A 233 9.96 -6.89 2.19
CA LEU A 233 9.79 -6.82 0.74
C LEU A 233 8.31 -6.89 0.39
N GLU A 234 7.86 -5.97 -0.47
CA GLU A 234 6.57 -6.02 -1.12
C GLU A 234 6.79 -5.82 -2.62
N ALA A 235 6.40 -6.81 -3.41
CA ALA A 235 6.43 -6.73 -4.87
C ALA A 235 5.30 -5.83 -5.38
N ASP A 236 5.49 -5.20 -6.53
CA ASP A 236 4.45 -4.40 -7.17
C ASP A 236 3.19 -5.25 -7.40
N ILE A 237 2.07 -4.76 -6.88
CA ILE A 237 0.77 -5.46 -6.92
C ILE A 237 0.32 -5.76 -8.34
N LEU A 238 0.72 -4.93 -9.33
CA LEU A 238 0.39 -5.14 -10.73
C LEU A 238 0.96 -6.45 -11.26
N GLY A 239 2.18 -6.83 -10.85
CA GLY A 239 2.78 -8.12 -11.21
C GLY A 239 1.97 -9.32 -10.73
N LYS A 240 1.41 -9.23 -9.52
CA LYS A 240 0.55 -10.28 -8.94
C LYS A 240 -0.77 -10.44 -9.69
N TYR A 241 -1.39 -9.34 -10.09
CA TYR A 241 -2.63 -9.38 -10.88
C TYR A 241 -2.38 -9.93 -12.29
N VAL A 242 -1.31 -9.49 -12.96
CA VAL A 242 -0.93 -10.03 -14.29
C VAL A 242 -0.74 -11.53 -14.22
N GLU A 243 0.00 -12.04 -13.23
CA GLU A 243 0.18 -13.49 -13.06
C GLU A 243 -1.15 -14.22 -12.84
N LYS A 244 -2.02 -13.70 -11.98
CA LYS A 244 -3.32 -14.31 -11.71
C LYS A 244 -4.18 -14.43 -12.97
N PHE A 245 -4.21 -13.37 -13.81
CA PHE A 245 -4.97 -13.38 -15.05
C PHE A 245 -4.39 -14.37 -16.10
N LEU A 246 -3.06 -14.45 -16.21
CA LEU A 246 -2.41 -15.38 -17.12
C LEU A 246 -2.62 -16.85 -16.68
N SER A 247 -2.53 -17.12 -15.38
CA SER A 247 -2.75 -18.46 -14.81
C SER A 247 -4.19 -18.94 -14.98
N ALA A 248 -5.17 -18.04 -14.86
CA ALA A 248 -6.58 -18.37 -15.09
C ALA A 248 -6.85 -18.73 -16.55
N ARG A 249 -6.15 -18.11 -17.52
CA ARG A 249 -6.25 -18.44 -18.95
C ARG A 249 -5.60 -19.78 -19.32
N ALA A 250 -4.58 -20.20 -18.61
CA ALA A 250 -3.88 -21.46 -18.86
C ALA A 250 -4.62 -22.69 -18.29
N ALA A 251 -5.61 -22.48 -17.41
CA ALA A 251 -6.39 -23.52 -16.76
C ALA A 251 -7.78 -23.80 -17.40
N GLY A 252 -8.18 -23.02 -18.41
CA GLY A 252 -9.40 -23.18 -19.22
C GLY A 252 -9.05 -23.43 -20.67
#